data_edfb0b123facb6bb7a4b77d1a2302562
#
_entry.id   edfb0b123facb6bb7a4b77d1a2302562
#
_cell.length_a   1.000
_cell.length_b   1.000
_cell.length_c   1.000
_cell.angle_alpha   90.00
_cell.angle_beta   90.00
_cell.angle_gamma   90.00
#
_symmetry.space_group_name_H-M   'P 1'
#
loop_
_entity.id
_entity.type
_entity.pdbx_description
1 polymer ?
#
loop_
_entity_poly.entity_id
_entity_poly.type
_entity_poly.pdbx_seq_one_letter_code
_entity_poly.pdbx_strand_id
1 'polypeptide(L)'
;MKEPAGIVEAQLTALLKLLESTRLDKTAALTEETDRQIRDILRGARKVAREKLGRAVRHERAHARQVLRHLEAAVETRRNEAARVRDAALLEAAWPRLEAALKARWTDSRERRLWLHAALGTAAGILPEGLWRVSHPAGVTPEEISAALDDAAAGLRVSLEFHEDPALNDGLVIETAAARLDATIAGLLVRRRAIESALLAACHETGQGEE
;
A
#
# COMPACT_ATOMS: atom_id res chain seq x y z
N MET A 1 76.56 -0.65 93.56
CA MET A 1 76.40 -0.91 92.14
C MET A 1 75.02 -1.52 91.92
N LYS A 2 74.03 -0.66 91.58
CA LYS A 2 72.65 -1.06 91.31
C LYS A 2 72.10 -0.21 90.16
N GLU A 3 72.59 -0.32 88.91
CA GLU A 3 72.08 0.49 87.83
C GLU A 3 72.08 -0.09 86.42
N PRO A 4 72.33 -1.37 86.12
CA PRO A 4 72.15 -1.83 84.77
C PRO A 4 70.71 -2.37 84.47
N ALA A 5 69.95 -2.76 85.52
CA ALA A 5 68.63 -3.38 85.34
C ALA A 5 67.58 -2.36 84.84
N GLY A 6 67.61 -1.12 85.34
CA GLY A 6 66.64 -0.06 84.95
C GLY A 6 66.80 0.44 83.52
N ILE A 7 68.03 0.42 83.00
CA ILE A 7 68.29 0.82 81.61
C ILE A 7 67.78 -0.26 80.64
N VAL A 8 67.93 -1.53 80.92
CA VAL A 8 67.48 -2.66 80.14
C VAL A 8 65.96 -2.72 80.09
N GLU A 9 65.31 -2.47 81.24
CA GLU A 9 63.82 -2.41 81.29
C GLU A 9 63.26 -1.22 80.49
N ALA A 10 63.90 -0.06 80.57
CA ALA A 10 63.51 1.12 79.75
C ALA A 10 63.68 0.87 78.23
N GLN A 11 64.77 0.22 77.85
CA GLN A 11 65.02 -0.18 76.45
C GLN A 11 64.03 -1.21 75.97
N LEU A 12 63.69 -2.20 76.74
CA LEU A 12 62.72 -3.21 76.44
C LEU A 12 61.31 -2.60 76.25
N THR A 13 60.95 -1.68 77.16
CA THR A 13 59.67 -0.95 77.06
C THR A 13 59.60 -0.08 75.80
N ALA A 14 60.71 0.58 75.46
CA ALA A 14 60.77 1.39 74.18
C ALA A 14 60.69 0.52 72.95
N LEU A 15 61.35 -0.64 72.92
CA LEU A 15 61.24 -1.61 71.80
C LEU A 15 59.83 -2.19 71.69
N LEU A 16 59.18 -2.53 72.78
CA LEU A 16 57.78 -3.01 72.74
C LEU A 16 56.83 -1.93 72.19
N LYS A 17 56.98 -0.70 72.65
CA LYS A 17 56.19 0.43 72.09
C LYS A 17 56.45 0.65 70.59
N LEU A 18 57.68 0.55 70.12
CA LEU A 18 58.02 0.65 68.70
C LEU A 18 57.43 -0.52 67.90
N LEU A 19 57.49 -1.74 68.39
CA LEU A 19 56.85 -2.90 67.76
C LEU A 19 55.33 -2.77 67.68
N GLU A 20 54.71 -2.27 68.75
CA GLU A 20 53.30 -2.04 68.81
C GLU A 20 52.82 -0.96 67.87
N SER A 21 53.54 0.19 67.83
CA SER A 21 53.28 1.27 66.82
C SER A 21 53.49 0.77 65.40
N THR A 22 54.56 0.04 65.12
CA THR A 22 54.82 -0.52 63.78
C THR A 22 53.77 -1.55 63.40
N ARG A 23 53.28 -2.34 64.33
CA ARG A 23 52.17 -3.28 64.08
C ARG A 23 50.87 -2.56 63.78
N LEU A 24 50.55 -1.49 64.54
CA LEU A 24 49.34 -0.67 64.28
C LEU A 24 49.41 0.01 62.96
N ASP A 25 50.56 0.60 62.59
CA ASP A 25 50.73 1.25 61.28
C ASP A 25 50.58 0.26 60.10
N LYS A 26 51.18 -0.94 60.20
CA LYS A 26 51.08 -1.97 59.21
C LYS A 26 49.61 -2.50 59.05
N THR A 27 48.93 -2.70 60.21
CA THR A 27 47.56 -3.13 60.19
C THR A 27 46.61 -2.08 59.55
N ALA A 28 46.82 -0.82 59.90
CA ALA A 28 46.07 0.30 59.29
C ALA A 28 46.32 0.40 57.78
N ALA A 29 47.60 0.32 57.35
CA ALA A 29 47.91 0.31 55.92
C ALA A 29 47.30 -0.85 55.14
N LEU A 30 47.32 -2.08 55.70
CA LEU A 30 46.69 -3.26 55.11
C LEU A 30 45.15 -3.12 55.00
N THR A 31 44.54 -2.57 56.07
CA THR A 31 43.09 -2.31 56.07
C THR A 31 42.71 -1.30 55.02
N GLU A 32 43.43 -0.19 54.91
CA GLU A 32 43.19 0.84 53.89
C GLU A 32 43.36 0.28 52.47
N GLU A 33 44.41 -0.49 52.23
CA GLU A 33 44.62 -1.15 50.92
C GLU A 33 43.50 -2.15 50.60
N THR A 34 43.10 -2.95 51.58
CA THR A 34 41.98 -3.90 51.40
C THR A 34 40.67 -3.17 51.08
N ASP A 35 40.39 -2.09 51.82
CA ASP A 35 39.18 -1.28 51.57
C ASP A 35 39.24 -0.61 50.20
N ARG A 36 40.40 -0.20 49.73
CA ARG A 36 40.60 0.35 48.39
C ARG A 36 40.29 -0.73 47.31
N GLN A 37 40.86 -1.90 47.47
CA GLN A 37 40.63 -3.05 46.58
C GLN A 37 39.14 -3.46 46.54
N ILE A 38 38.48 -3.52 47.68
CA ILE A 38 37.05 -3.81 47.77
C ILE A 38 36.23 -2.74 47.00
N ARG A 39 36.53 -1.46 47.21
CA ARG A 39 35.84 -0.37 46.48
C ARG A 39 36.02 -0.49 44.98
N ASP A 40 37.23 -0.81 44.52
CA ASP A 40 37.53 -0.95 43.10
C ASP A 40 36.83 -2.17 42.46
N ILE A 41 36.82 -3.31 43.15
CA ILE A 41 36.09 -4.51 42.73
C ILE A 41 34.59 -4.20 42.63
N LEU A 42 33.99 -3.58 43.65
CA LEU A 42 32.57 -3.23 43.64
C LEU A 42 32.24 -2.21 42.54
N ARG A 43 33.11 -1.23 42.30
CA ARG A 43 32.96 -0.26 41.21
C ARG A 43 32.98 -0.96 39.84
N GLY A 44 33.94 -1.87 39.65
CA GLY A 44 34.03 -2.70 38.43
C GLY A 44 32.80 -3.59 38.20
N ALA A 45 32.38 -4.28 39.26
CA ALA A 45 31.18 -5.14 39.19
C ALA A 45 29.91 -4.35 38.86
N ARG A 46 29.71 -3.18 39.49
CA ARG A 46 28.56 -2.29 39.17
C ARG A 46 28.60 -1.76 37.72
N LYS A 47 29.77 -1.43 37.22
CA LYS A 47 29.94 -1.00 35.82
C LYS A 47 29.52 -2.11 34.86
N VAL A 48 30.05 -3.32 35.04
CA VAL A 48 29.70 -4.50 34.20
C VAL A 48 28.21 -4.83 34.29
N ALA A 49 27.63 -4.78 35.49
CA ALA A 49 26.19 -5.04 35.66
C ALA A 49 25.33 -3.99 34.91
N ARG A 50 25.68 -2.69 35.00
CA ARG A 50 24.97 -1.62 34.25
C ARG A 50 25.10 -1.80 32.73
N GLU A 51 26.27 -2.18 32.26
CA GLU A 51 26.50 -2.42 30.81
C GLU A 51 25.70 -3.61 30.31
N LYS A 52 25.64 -4.72 31.10
CA LYS A 52 24.85 -5.89 30.79
C LYS A 52 23.34 -5.55 30.74
N LEU A 53 22.86 -4.84 31.77
CA LEU A 53 21.46 -4.41 31.83
C LEU A 53 21.11 -3.48 30.64
N GLY A 54 21.99 -2.50 30.36
CA GLY A 54 21.78 -1.59 29.23
C GLY A 54 21.75 -2.32 27.88
N ARG A 55 22.55 -3.37 27.69
CA ARG A 55 22.51 -4.21 26.49
C ARG A 55 21.20 -5.01 26.39
N ALA A 56 20.79 -5.64 27.49
CA ALA A 56 19.55 -6.41 27.55
C ALA A 56 18.33 -5.53 27.24
N VAL A 57 18.23 -4.35 27.88
CA VAL A 57 17.13 -3.40 27.61
C VAL A 57 17.11 -2.93 26.14
N ARG A 58 18.28 -2.63 25.56
CA ARG A 58 18.34 -2.26 24.14
C ARG A 58 17.91 -3.40 23.22
N HIS A 59 18.31 -4.61 23.52
CA HIS A 59 17.92 -5.81 22.78
C HIS A 59 16.40 -6.02 22.81
N GLU A 60 15.81 -6.00 24.01
CA GLU A 60 14.36 -6.17 24.19
C GLU A 60 13.55 -5.07 23.49
N ARG A 61 14.01 -3.81 23.58
CA ARG A 61 13.37 -2.71 22.83
C ARG A 61 13.45 -2.89 21.31
N ALA A 62 14.58 -3.37 20.80
CA ALA A 62 14.74 -3.65 19.36
C ALA A 62 13.82 -4.81 18.93
N HIS A 63 13.74 -5.87 19.71
CA HIS A 63 12.86 -7.00 19.48
C HIS A 63 11.37 -6.58 19.50
N ALA A 64 10.95 -5.85 20.51
CA ALA A 64 9.57 -5.33 20.60
C ALA A 64 9.19 -4.47 19.39
N ARG A 65 10.10 -3.58 18.95
CA ARG A 65 9.86 -2.79 17.73
C ARG A 65 9.74 -3.64 16.47
N GLN A 66 10.49 -4.72 16.39
CA GLN A 66 10.41 -5.65 15.25
C GLN A 66 9.07 -6.39 15.25
N VAL A 67 8.63 -6.89 16.40
CA VAL A 67 7.31 -7.56 16.55
C VAL A 67 6.19 -6.60 16.17
N LEU A 68 6.21 -5.36 16.66
CA LEU A 68 5.19 -4.35 16.29
C LEU A 68 5.14 -4.11 14.80
N ARG A 69 6.28 -3.92 14.13
CA ARG A 69 6.32 -3.75 12.66
C ARG A 69 5.75 -4.94 11.90
N HIS A 70 6.02 -6.15 12.36
CA HIS A 70 5.43 -7.36 11.74
C HIS A 70 3.92 -7.43 11.93
N LEU A 71 3.41 -7.05 13.09
CA LEU A 71 1.97 -6.99 13.34
C LEU A 71 1.29 -5.91 12.50
N GLU A 72 1.86 -4.72 12.42
CA GLU A 72 1.37 -3.62 11.57
C GLU A 72 1.31 -4.05 10.09
N ALA A 73 2.37 -4.66 9.57
CA ALA A 73 2.40 -5.18 8.21
C ALA A 73 1.36 -6.30 7.97
N ALA A 74 1.16 -7.18 8.94
CA ALA A 74 0.15 -8.24 8.85
C ALA A 74 -1.28 -7.68 8.87
N VAL A 75 -1.55 -6.66 9.68
CA VAL A 75 -2.85 -5.96 9.70
C VAL A 75 -3.10 -5.27 8.36
N GLU A 76 -2.11 -4.57 7.83
CA GLU A 76 -2.23 -3.88 6.53
C GLU A 76 -2.47 -4.87 5.39
N THR A 77 -1.75 -6.00 5.37
CA THR A 77 -1.97 -7.07 4.40
C THR A 77 -3.41 -7.58 4.45
N ARG A 78 -3.94 -7.88 5.64
CA ARG A 78 -5.32 -8.35 5.79
C ARG A 78 -6.36 -7.30 5.36
N ARG A 79 -6.12 -6.02 5.64
CA ARG A 79 -6.98 -4.93 5.17
C ARG A 79 -7.03 -4.87 3.64
N ASN A 80 -5.86 -4.95 3.01
CA ASN A 80 -5.74 -4.93 1.55
C ASN A 80 -6.38 -6.18 0.91
N GLU A 81 -6.24 -7.35 1.51
CA GLU A 81 -6.93 -8.57 1.07
C GLU A 81 -8.45 -8.44 1.18
N ALA A 82 -8.96 -7.94 2.30
CA ALA A 82 -10.38 -7.73 2.49
C ALA A 82 -10.95 -6.67 1.53
N ALA A 83 -10.18 -5.61 1.21
CA ALA A 83 -10.56 -4.63 0.20
C ALA A 83 -10.66 -5.28 -1.19
N ARG A 84 -9.64 -6.05 -1.60
CA ARG A 84 -9.66 -6.76 -2.90
C ARG A 84 -10.82 -7.73 -3.04
N VAL A 85 -11.16 -8.46 -1.99
CA VAL A 85 -12.32 -9.38 -1.99
C VAL A 85 -13.62 -8.60 -2.16
N ARG A 86 -13.78 -7.46 -1.48
CA ARG A 86 -14.96 -6.59 -1.65
C ARG A 86 -15.05 -6.03 -3.07
N ASP A 87 -13.94 -5.51 -3.60
CA ASP A 87 -13.87 -4.95 -4.95
C ASP A 87 -14.23 -6.01 -6.01
N ALA A 88 -13.71 -7.23 -5.87
CA ALA A 88 -14.04 -8.34 -6.74
C ALA A 88 -15.53 -8.69 -6.70
N ALA A 89 -16.13 -8.76 -5.52
CA ALA A 89 -17.56 -9.03 -5.36
C ALA A 89 -18.44 -7.90 -5.95
N LEU A 90 -18.03 -6.65 -5.78
CA LEU A 90 -18.70 -5.49 -6.39
C LEU A 90 -18.67 -5.58 -7.92
N LEU A 91 -17.53 -5.88 -8.51
CA LEU A 91 -17.39 -6.04 -9.96
C LEU A 91 -18.21 -7.20 -10.49
N GLU A 92 -18.21 -8.34 -9.82
CA GLU A 92 -19.00 -9.49 -10.18
C GLU A 92 -20.51 -9.17 -10.20
N ALA A 93 -20.99 -8.43 -9.22
CA ALA A 93 -22.39 -7.98 -9.15
C ALA A 93 -22.71 -6.85 -10.15
N ALA A 94 -21.73 -6.01 -10.51
CA ALA A 94 -21.92 -4.88 -11.42
C ALA A 94 -22.02 -5.30 -12.90
N TRP A 95 -21.26 -6.30 -13.34
CA TRP A 95 -21.22 -6.73 -14.74
C TRP A 95 -22.59 -7.05 -15.34
N PRO A 96 -23.39 -7.97 -14.76
CA PRO A 96 -24.71 -8.29 -15.33
C PRO A 96 -25.67 -7.09 -15.33
N ARG A 97 -25.53 -6.18 -14.33
CA ARG A 97 -26.33 -4.95 -14.29
C ARG A 97 -25.93 -3.96 -15.36
N LEU A 98 -24.63 -3.82 -15.64
CA LEU A 98 -24.12 -2.97 -16.72
C LEU A 98 -24.61 -3.46 -18.09
N GLU A 99 -24.48 -4.76 -18.37
CA GLU A 99 -25.02 -5.35 -19.60
C GLU A 99 -26.51 -5.13 -19.75
N ALA A 100 -27.27 -5.38 -18.67
CA ALA A 100 -28.73 -5.18 -18.70
C ALA A 100 -29.09 -3.69 -18.91
N ALA A 101 -28.37 -2.76 -18.29
CA ALA A 101 -28.58 -1.33 -18.49
C ALA A 101 -28.26 -0.89 -19.93
N LEU A 102 -27.16 -1.38 -20.52
CA LEU A 102 -26.83 -1.09 -21.93
C LEU A 102 -27.88 -1.65 -22.90
N LYS A 103 -28.35 -2.86 -22.67
CA LYS A 103 -29.45 -3.45 -23.46
C LYS A 103 -30.75 -2.65 -23.34
N ALA A 104 -31.11 -2.22 -22.14
CA ALA A 104 -32.28 -1.37 -21.91
C ALA A 104 -32.16 -0.02 -22.66
N ARG A 105 -31.00 0.62 -22.62
CA ARG A 105 -30.70 1.87 -23.36
C ARG A 105 -30.80 1.67 -24.88
N TRP A 106 -30.31 0.55 -25.38
CA TRP A 106 -30.44 0.22 -26.80
C TRP A 106 -31.88 0.00 -27.23
N THR A 107 -32.72 -0.60 -26.40
CA THR A 107 -34.12 -0.87 -26.65
C THR A 107 -34.98 0.41 -26.66
N ASP A 108 -34.61 1.40 -25.83
CA ASP A 108 -35.29 2.70 -25.81
C ASP A 108 -34.93 3.52 -27.05
N SER A 109 -35.96 3.97 -27.81
CA SER A 109 -35.76 4.66 -29.08
C SER A 109 -35.04 6.00 -28.96
N ARG A 110 -35.18 6.70 -27.82
CA ARG A 110 -34.47 7.98 -27.52
C ARG A 110 -33.02 7.74 -27.20
N GLU A 111 -32.76 6.81 -26.31
CA GLU A 111 -31.40 6.46 -25.91
C GLU A 111 -30.63 5.82 -27.08
N ARG A 112 -31.26 5.02 -27.90
CA ARG A 112 -30.69 4.46 -29.15
C ARG A 112 -30.22 5.56 -30.09
N ARG A 113 -31.01 6.61 -30.32
CA ARG A 113 -30.60 7.74 -31.15
C ARG A 113 -29.37 8.44 -30.61
N LEU A 114 -29.28 8.66 -29.27
CA LEU A 114 -28.09 9.20 -28.63
C LEU A 114 -26.88 8.27 -28.81
N TRP A 115 -27.09 6.97 -28.75
CA TRP A 115 -26.04 5.98 -29.01
C TRP A 115 -25.51 6.08 -30.45
N LEU A 116 -26.43 6.07 -31.46
CA LEU A 116 -26.08 6.22 -32.87
C LEU A 116 -25.30 7.50 -33.11
N HIS A 117 -25.78 8.61 -32.57
CA HIS A 117 -25.09 9.91 -32.66
C HIS A 117 -23.67 9.85 -32.05
N ALA A 118 -23.52 9.28 -30.87
CA ALA A 118 -22.22 9.15 -30.21
C ALA A 118 -21.26 8.21 -30.98
N ALA A 119 -21.76 7.09 -31.48
CA ALA A 119 -20.97 6.13 -32.26
C ALA A 119 -20.46 6.75 -33.57
N LEU A 120 -21.38 7.41 -34.33
CA LEU A 120 -21.05 8.06 -35.59
C LEU A 120 -20.13 9.30 -35.37
N GLY A 121 -20.36 10.09 -34.34
CA GLY A 121 -19.48 11.18 -33.97
C GLY A 121 -18.07 10.70 -33.60
N THR A 122 -17.98 9.56 -32.89
CA THR A 122 -16.67 8.93 -32.60
C THR A 122 -16.01 8.41 -33.88
N ALA A 123 -16.79 7.78 -34.77
CA ALA A 123 -16.30 7.32 -36.05
C ALA A 123 -15.76 8.48 -36.92
N ALA A 124 -16.48 9.59 -36.96
CA ALA A 124 -16.08 10.79 -37.67
C ALA A 124 -14.74 11.39 -37.19
N GLY A 125 -14.44 11.24 -35.89
CA GLY A 125 -13.17 11.68 -35.32
C GLY A 125 -11.98 10.73 -35.52
N ILE A 126 -12.23 9.46 -35.85
CA ILE A 126 -11.19 8.41 -35.87
C ILE A 126 -11.02 7.79 -37.27
N LEU A 127 -12.11 7.57 -37.99
CA LEU A 127 -12.09 6.90 -39.30
C LEU A 127 -11.78 7.89 -40.43
N PRO A 128 -11.06 7.45 -41.48
CA PRO A 128 -10.83 8.27 -42.63
C PRO A 128 -12.11 8.55 -43.41
N GLU A 129 -12.17 9.71 -44.10
CA GLU A 129 -13.24 10.00 -45.05
C GLU A 129 -13.28 9.00 -46.19
N GLY A 130 -14.44 8.85 -46.83
CA GLY A 130 -14.64 7.96 -47.96
C GLY A 130 -15.82 7.01 -47.78
N LEU A 131 -15.68 5.74 -48.22
CA LEU A 131 -16.73 4.76 -48.12
C LEU A 131 -16.71 4.11 -46.74
N TRP A 132 -17.82 4.24 -46.00
CA TRP A 132 -18.09 3.57 -44.75
C TRP A 132 -19.14 2.48 -44.94
N ARG A 133 -18.77 1.25 -44.64
CA ARG A 133 -19.70 0.16 -44.54
C ARG A 133 -20.25 0.07 -43.13
N VAL A 134 -21.55 0.27 -42.96
CA VAL A 134 -22.23 0.28 -41.67
C VAL A 134 -23.07 -0.97 -41.53
N SER A 135 -22.66 -1.91 -40.71
CA SER A 135 -23.45 -3.09 -40.33
C SER A 135 -24.34 -2.73 -39.15
N HIS A 136 -25.62 -3.03 -39.26
CA HIS A 136 -26.64 -2.72 -38.25
C HIS A 136 -27.61 -3.89 -38.05
N PRO A 137 -28.27 -4.01 -36.88
CA PRO A 137 -29.30 -5.01 -36.64
C PRO A 137 -30.60 -4.64 -37.33
N ALA A 138 -31.48 -5.62 -37.58
CA ALA A 138 -32.78 -5.52 -38.26
C ALA A 138 -33.73 -4.45 -37.67
N GLY A 139 -33.56 -4.06 -36.42
CA GLY A 139 -34.39 -3.04 -35.74
C GLY A 139 -33.95 -1.58 -35.92
N VAL A 140 -32.96 -1.30 -36.76
CA VAL A 140 -32.44 0.04 -37.05
C VAL A 140 -32.50 0.30 -38.53
N THR A 141 -33.08 1.43 -38.93
CA THR A 141 -33.19 1.77 -40.35
C THR A 141 -32.02 2.60 -40.87
N PRO A 142 -31.70 2.49 -42.19
CA PRO A 142 -30.69 3.33 -42.80
C PRO A 142 -30.92 4.84 -42.62
N GLU A 143 -32.21 5.25 -42.62
CA GLU A 143 -32.62 6.63 -42.41
C GLU A 143 -32.30 7.14 -41.03
N GLU A 144 -32.48 6.32 -39.97
CA GLU A 144 -32.09 6.65 -38.58
C GLU A 144 -30.57 6.87 -38.47
N ILE A 145 -29.78 6.03 -39.15
CA ILE A 145 -28.32 6.11 -39.13
C ILE A 145 -27.86 7.35 -39.89
N SER A 146 -28.43 7.61 -41.08
CA SER A 146 -28.07 8.79 -41.89
C SER A 146 -28.40 10.09 -41.17
N ALA A 147 -29.58 10.20 -40.56
CA ALA A 147 -29.97 11.37 -39.77
C ALA A 147 -29.02 11.59 -38.56
N ALA A 148 -28.63 10.52 -37.88
CA ALA A 148 -27.68 10.61 -36.75
C ALA A 148 -26.28 11.02 -37.21
N LEU A 149 -25.82 10.65 -38.42
CA LEU A 149 -24.56 11.09 -38.99
C LEU A 149 -24.59 12.59 -39.36
N ASP A 150 -25.66 13.01 -39.98
CA ASP A 150 -25.85 14.43 -40.39
C ASP A 150 -25.80 15.35 -39.15
N ASP A 151 -26.43 14.89 -38.05
CA ASP A 151 -26.41 15.61 -36.76
C ASP A 151 -25.05 15.57 -36.08
N ALA A 152 -24.34 14.43 -36.14
CA ALA A 152 -23.09 14.20 -35.42
C ALA A 152 -21.84 14.79 -36.13
N ALA A 153 -21.86 14.83 -37.47
CA ALA A 153 -20.71 15.12 -38.31
C ALA A 153 -21.04 15.93 -39.57
N ALA A 154 -21.78 17.01 -39.38
CA ALA A 154 -22.15 17.91 -40.47
C ALA A 154 -20.93 18.36 -41.28
N GLY A 155 -20.90 18.05 -42.58
CA GLY A 155 -19.81 18.46 -43.51
C GLY A 155 -18.74 17.39 -43.75
N LEU A 156 -18.85 16.20 -43.18
CA LEU A 156 -17.96 15.08 -43.47
C LEU A 156 -18.26 14.50 -44.87
N ARG A 157 -17.24 14.22 -45.66
CA ARG A 157 -17.38 13.63 -47.00
C ARG A 157 -17.33 12.10 -46.92
N VAL A 158 -18.46 11.51 -46.54
CA VAL A 158 -18.59 10.07 -46.38
C VAL A 158 -19.73 9.51 -47.24
N SER A 159 -19.50 8.39 -47.88
CA SER A 159 -20.54 7.61 -48.56
C SER A 159 -20.88 6.42 -47.68
N LEU A 160 -22.15 6.23 -47.31
CA LEU A 160 -22.58 5.12 -46.46
C LEU A 160 -23.05 3.94 -47.31
N GLU A 161 -22.57 2.76 -47.03
CA GLU A 161 -23.08 1.47 -47.53
C GLU A 161 -23.67 0.71 -46.35
N PHE A 162 -24.99 0.49 -46.36
CA PHE A 162 -25.67 -0.17 -45.24
C PHE A 162 -25.74 -1.67 -45.47
N HIS A 163 -25.46 -2.42 -44.40
CA HIS A 163 -25.54 -3.87 -44.36
C HIS A 163 -26.33 -4.30 -43.13
N GLU A 164 -27.50 -4.90 -43.36
CA GLU A 164 -28.25 -5.55 -42.28
C GLU A 164 -27.57 -6.85 -41.91
N ASP A 165 -27.10 -6.97 -40.67
CA ASP A 165 -26.45 -8.16 -40.16
C ASP A 165 -27.35 -8.82 -39.08
N PRO A 166 -27.96 -9.95 -39.39
CA PRO A 166 -28.83 -10.65 -38.44
C PRO A 166 -28.07 -11.24 -37.22
N ALA A 167 -26.76 -11.28 -37.28
CA ALA A 167 -25.93 -11.68 -36.11
C ALA A 167 -25.77 -10.54 -35.09
N LEU A 168 -26.01 -9.28 -35.50
CA LEU A 168 -26.00 -8.15 -34.60
C LEU A 168 -27.35 -8.02 -33.88
N ASN A 169 -27.32 -7.97 -32.56
CA ASN A 169 -28.50 -7.74 -31.74
C ASN A 169 -28.61 -6.29 -31.25
N ASP A 170 -27.50 -5.55 -31.30
CA ASP A 170 -27.36 -4.18 -30.77
C ASP A 170 -26.18 -3.45 -31.41
N GLY A 171 -26.17 -2.13 -31.26
CA GLY A 171 -25.08 -1.27 -31.71
C GLY A 171 -24.91 -1.20 -33.23
N LEU A 172 -23.75 -0.72 -33.62
CA LEU A 172 -23.28 -0.61 -35.00
C LEU A 172 -21.83 -1.09 -35.10
N VAL A 173 -21.50 -1.62 -36.28
CA VAL A 173 -20.12 -1.85 -36.69
C VAL A 173 -19.85 -1.01 -37.94
N ILE A 174 -18.85 -0.13 -37.88
CA ILE A 174 -18.49 0.77 -38.98
C ILE A 174 -17.11 0.38 -39.47
N GLU A 175 -17.03 0.03 -40.75
CA GLU A 175 -15.80 -0.42 -41.39
C GLU A 175 -15.39 0.50 -42.53
N THR A 176 -14.12 0.75 -42.66
CA THR A 176 -13.46 1.40 -43.78
C THR A 176 -12.39 0.46 -44.34
N ALA A 177 -11.76 0.81 -45.45
CA ALA A 177 -10.66 0.03 -45.97
C ALA A 177 -9.47 -0.13 -45.00
N ALA A 178 -9.30 0.80 -44.03
CA ALA A 178 -8.14 0.88 -43.14
C ALA A 178 -8.47 0.60 -41.67
N ALA A 179 -9.72 0.75 -41.24
CA ALA A 179 -10.07 0.69 -39.81
C ALA A 179 -11.51 0.21 -39.59
N ARG A 180 -11.75 -0.31 -38.39
CA ARG A 180 -13.04 -0.77 -37.91
C ARG A 180 -13.37 -0.17 -36.56
N LEU A 181 -14.57 0.35 -36.42
CA LEU A 181 -15.12 0.79 -35.14
C LEU A 181 -16.27 -0.17 -34.76
N ASP A 182 -16.17 -0.82 -33.64
CA ASP A 182 -17.22 -1.68 -33.08
C ASP A 182 -17.93 -0.94 -31.93
N ALA A 183 -19.10 -0.42 -32.21
CA ALA A 183 -19.96 0.27 -31.27
C ALA A 183 -21.12 -0.60 -30.78
N THR A 184 -21.02 -1.93 -30.85
CA THR A 184 -21.92 -2.87 -30.20
C THR A 184 -21.70 -2.89 -28.70
N ILE A 185 -22.67 -3.44 -27.94
CA ILE A 185 -22.46 -3.63 -26.48
C ILE A 185 -21.25 -4.51 -26.25
N ALA A 186 -21.07 -5.59 -27.01
CA ALA A 186 -19.89 -6.45 -26.91
C ALA A 186 -18.59 -5.69 -27.19
N GLY A 187 -18.54 -4.86 -28.24
CA GLY A 187 -17.38 -4.04 -28.61
C GLY A 187 -17.02 -3.01 -27.52
N LEU A 188 -18.01 -2.36 -26.94
CA LEU A 188 -17.81 -1.43 -25.84
C LEU A 188 -17.25 -2.11 -24.59
N LEU A 189 -17.69 -3.34 -24.29
CA LEU A 189 -17.27 -4.11 -23.12
C LEU A 189 -15.91 -4.82 -23.28
N VAL A 190 -15.30 -4.81 -24.46
CA VAL A 190 -13.95 -5.39 -24.70
C VAL A 190 -12.89 -4.78 -23.76
N ARG A 191 -12.99 -3.49 -23.46
CA ARG A 191 -12.05 -2.80 -22.55
C ARG A 191 -12.35 -3.06 -21.08
N ARG A 192 -12.56 -4.32 -20.74
CA ARG A 192 -13.00 -4.76 -19.41
C ARG A 192 -12.22 -4.10 -18.26
N ARG A 193 -10.88 -4.10 -18.30
CA ARG A 193 -10.05 -3.52 -17.24
C ARG A 193 -10.27 -2.02 -17.02
N ALA A 194 -10.46 -1.27 -18.10
CA ALA A 194 -10.72 0.16 -18.02
C ALA A 194 -12.08 0.45 -17.39
N ILE A 195 -13.09 -0.36 -17.76
CA ILE A 195 -14.46 -0.28 -17.21
C ILE A 195 -14.44 -0.64 -15.72
N GLU A 196 -13.79 -1.74 -15.34
CA GLU A 196 -13.65 -2.16 -13.95
C GLU A 196 -12.98 -1.08 -13.10
N SER A 197 -11.91 -0.47 -13.61
CA SER A 197 -11.23 0.64 -12.94
C SER A 197 -12.15 1.86 -12.73
N ALA A 198 -12.92 2.21 -13.77
CA ALA A 198 -13.86 3.34 -13.68
C ALA A 198 -15.04 3.05 -12.72
N LEU A 199 -15.56 1.83 -12.71
CA LEU A 199 -16.61 1.40 -11.79
C LEU A 199 -16.14 1.46 -10.33
N LEU A 200 -14.95 0.94 -10.03
CA LEU A 200 -14.38 0.99 -8.69
C LEU A 200 -14.10 2.43 -8.24
N ALA A 201 -13.59 3.28 -9.13
CA ALA A 201 -13.37 4.70 -8.82
C ALA A 201 -14.69 5.39 -8.44
N ALA A 202 -15.74 5.20 -9.24
CA ALA A 202 -17.06 5.77 -8.95
C ALA A 202 -17.67 5.26 -7.64
N CYS A 203 -17.50 3.96 -7.32
CA CYS A 203 -17.97 3.40 -6.04
C CYS A 203 -17.20 3.95 -4.84
N HIS A 204 -15.90 4.19 -4.97
CA HIS A 204 -15.09 4.76 -3.89
C HIS A 204 -15.41 6.24 -3.65
N GLU A 205 -15.69 7.01 -4.70
CA GLU A 205 -16.10 8.42 -4.57
C GLU A 205 -17.46 8.57 -3.87
N THR A 206 -18.44 7.72 -4.21
CA THR A 206 -19.76 7.75 -3.55
C THR A 206 -19.71 7.28 -2.10
N GLY A 207 -18.82 6.35 -1.74
CA GLY A 207 -18.66 5.87 -0.37
C GLY A 207 -17.95 6.84 0.57
N GLN A 208 -17.23 7.85 0.07
CA GLN A 208 -16.55 8.87 0.89
C GLN A 208 -17.45 10.08 1.20
N GLY A 209 -18.63 10.17 0.61
CA GLY A 209 -19.58 11.28 0.82
C GLY A 209 -20.60 11.05 1.94
N GLU A 210 -20.57 9.89 2.62
CA GLU A 210 -21.52 9.51 3.67
C GLU A 210 -20.91 9.44 5.08
N GLU A 211 -19.64 9.84 5.27
CA GLU A 211 -19.03 10.04 6.60
C GLU A 211 -18.96 11.55 6.91
#